data_c2842a3838ed52fdf96ee421a6a6368b
#
_entry.id   c2842a3838ed52fdf96ee421a6a6368b
#
_cell.length_a   1.000
_cell.length_b   1.000
_cell.length_c   1.000
_cell.angle_alpha   90.00
_cell.angle_beta   90.00
_cell.angle_gamma   90.00
#
_symmetry.space_group_name_H-M   'P 1'
#
loop_
_entity.id
_entity.type
_entity.pdbx_description
1 polymer ?
#
loop_
_entity_poly.entity_id
_entity_poly.type
_entity_poly.pdbx_seq_one_letter_code
_entity_poly.pdbx_strand_id
1 'polypeptide(L)'
;MGIFGKGREEGAYRKGLSDQRQKQLDEALAEPDELGISKNAARARRRSVEGFACETMVEPVPKFDVAPCETVIAGRNNQWIVLGRDRPSGRKSGYGGAGHSHCGTIDLVVGRGSSKQNGLVTPAGAKDDDIIGNSMFNDAARVYISSKTDPDKNFGLSPGVQGNYTAQSAVIAKADQIRLIGRGGIKIVTGQAKNTQAGPGGEKMSHGAKNIRPAPKIELIAGNQLGTSRHFSLSKGLFTVDRIQPAVAGENLVEALEELIGLVNQLQGSVVNFAKEQAILNGIMAVHTHPCTPAYTAPSPEMASAGISNLVKMVTDVHLPLFSQKINTMFYELTYLKVFGMRYINSSSIMISI
;
A
#
# COMPACT_ATOMS: atom_id res chain seq x y z
N MET A 1 -16.87 46.09 14.09
CA MET A 1 -17.19 45.15 15.17
C MET A 1 -15.94 44.35 15.41
N GLY A 2 -15.28 44.56 16.56
CA GLY A 2 -14.01 43.88 16.85
C GLY A 2 -14.21 42.38 16.92
N ILE A 3 -13.18 41.64 16.51
CA ILE A 3 -13.12 40.17 16.47
C ILE A 3 -13.32 39.58 17.88
N PHE A 4 -13.05 40.36 18.91
CA PHE A 4 -13.25 39.98 20.30
C PHE A 4 -14.46 40.73 20.87
N GLY A 5 -15.39 39.95 21.40
CA GLY A 5 -16.47 40.57 22.21
C GLY A 5 -15.87 41.41 23.34
N LYS A 6 -16.39 42.62 23.53
CA LYS A 6 -15.98 43.45 24.67
C LYS A 6 -16.38 42.76 25.97
N GLY A 7 -15.46 42.03 26.60
CA GLY A 7 -15.77 41.33 27.82
C GLY A 7 -14.57 41.01 28.70
N ARG A 8 -14.86 40.71 29.96
CA ARG A 8 -13.91 40.30 31.00
C ARG A 8 -13.00 39.10 30.61
N GLU A 9 -13.44 38.32 29.63
CA GLU A 9 -12.79 37.08 29.17
C GLU A 9 -11.55 37.34 28.33
N GLU A 10 -11.53 38.42 27.51
CA GLU A 10 -10.35 38.80 26.72
C GLU A 10 -9.14 39.13 27.58
N GLY A 11 -9.36 39.83 28.68
CA GLY A 11 -8.31 40.16 29.64
C GLY A 11 -7.75 38.97 30.41
N ALA A 12 -8.60 38.00 30.72
CA ALA A 12 -8.19 36.75 31.39
C ALA A 12 -7.39 35.84 30.46
N TYR A 13 -7.77 35.75 29.20
CA TYR A 13 -7.05 34.98 28.19
C TYR A 13 -5.64 35.53 27.92
N ARG A 14 -5.53 36.86 27.73
CA ARG A 14 -4.25 37.53 27.51
C ARG A 14 -3.27 37.35 28.66
N LYS A 15 -3.75 37.31 29.90
CA LYS A 15 -2.89 37.07 31.09
C LYS A 15 -2.26 35.68 31.16
N GLY A 16 -2.83 34.69 30.46
CA GLY A 16 -2.32 33.33 30.38
C GLY A 16 -1.28 33.11 29.27
N LEU A 17 -1.08 34.10 28.39
CA LEU A 17 -0.13 33.99 27.28
C LEU A 17 1.25 34.46 27.69
N SER A 18 2.32 33.86 27.14
CA SER A 18 3.66 34.40 27.25
C SER A 18 3.77 35.75 26.55
N ASP A 19 4.68 36.62 27.00
CA ASP A 19 4.88 37.96 26.46
C ASP A 19 5.10 37.96 24.94
N GLN A 20 5.83 36.96 24.44
CA GLN A 20 6.04 36.79 23.00
C GLN A 20 4.73 36.51 22.23
N ARG A 21 3.85 35.73 22.80
CA ARG A 21 2.57 35.42 22.20
C ARG A 21 1.57 36.59 22.31
N GLN A 22 1.62 37.34 23.42
CA GLN A 22 0.84 38.59 23.55
C GLN A 22 1.22 39.57 22.45
N LYS A 23 2.53 39.75 22.22
CA LYS A 23 3.06 40.63 21.17
C LYS A 23 2.61 40.15 19.77
N GLN A 24 2.70 38.85 19.47
CA GLN A 24 2.21 38.28 18.20
C GLN A 24 0.71 38.50 18.00
N LEU A 25 -0.08 38.41 19.07
CA LEU A 25 -1.52 38.68 19.04
C LEU A 25 -1.80 40.16 18.75
N ASP A 26 -1.12 41.08 19.41
CA ASP A 26 -1.27 42.50 19.21
C ASP A 26 -0.88 42.90 17.78
N GLU A 27 0.24 42.39 17.27
CA GLU A 27 0.66 42.59 15.87
C GLU A 27 -0.36 42.06 14.85
N ALA A 28 -1.00 40.93 15.14
CA ALA A 28 -1.98 40.34 14.24
C ALA A 28 -3.32 41.04 14.26
N LEU A 29 -3.67 41.69 15.37
CA LEU A 29 -4.91 42.43 15.54
C LEU A 29 -4.80 43.92 15.12
N ALA A 30 -3.57 44.44 14.95
CA ALA A 30 -3.36 45.80 14.48
C ALA A 30 -3.97 46.01 13.08
N GLU A 31 -4.42 47.22 12.82
CA GLU A 31 -5.03 47.54 11.52
C GLU A 31 -3.95 47.48 10.41
N PRO A 32 -4.34 47.11 9.16
CA PRO A 32 -3.40 46.98 8.05
C PRO A 32 -2.58 48.24 7.78
N ASP A 33 -3.17 49.38 7.95
CA ASP A 33 -2.55 50.69 7.68
C ASP A 33 -1.46 51.00 8.72
N GLU A 34 -1.63 50.57 9.99
CA GLU A 34 -0.63 50.71 11.05
C GLU A 34 0.59 49.80 10.84
N LEU A 35 0.39 48.66 10.24
CA LEU A 35 1.44 47.67 9.97
C LEU A 35 2.14 47.87 8.62
N GLY A 36 1.62 48.75 7.75
CA GLY A 36 2.15 48.94 6.40
C GLY A 36 2.04 47.71 5.51
N ILE A 37 1.15 46.77 5.82
CA ILE A 37 0.95 45.52 5.08
C ILE A 37 -0.37 45.53 4.31
N SER A 38 -0.44 44.69 3.28
CA SER A 38 -1.69 44.57 2.50
C SER A 38 -2.83 43.99 3.34
N LYS A 39 -4.08 44.38 3.02
CA LYS A 39 -5.28 43.81 3.67
C LYS A 39 -5.34 42.29 3.63
N ASN A 40 -4.80 41.65 2.59
CA ASN A 40 -4.76 40.21 2.47
C ASN A 40 -3.72 39.58 3.44
N ALA A 41 -2.56 40.22 3.62
CA ALA A 41 -1.55 39.78 4.56
C ALA A 41 -2.03 39.94 6.01
N ALA A 42 -2.72 41.05 6.34
CA ALA A 42 -3.36 41.28 7.64
C ALA A 42 -4.43 40.20 7.92
N ARG A 43 -5.27 39.89 6.91
CA ARG A 43 -6.27 38.82 7.02
C ARG A 43 -5.64 37.43 7.24
N ALA A 44 -4.51 37.12 6.57
CA ALA A 44 -3.78 35.88 6.77
C ALA A 44 -3.16 35.78 8.18
N ARG A 45 -2.59 36.90 8.69
CA ARG A 45 -2.08 36.97 10.08
C ARG A 45 -3.20 36.79 11.09
N ARG A 46 -4.31 37.45 10.94
CA ARG A 46 -5.49 37.27 11.82
C ARG A 46 -5.93 35.83 11.87
N ARG A 47 -6.06 35.15 10.71
CA ARG A 47 -6.40 33.71 10.65
C ARG A 47 -5.43 32.82 11.40
N SER A 48 -4.13 33.10 11.35
CA SER A 48 -3.13 32.29 12.05
C SER A 48 -3.17 32.44 13.57
N VAL A 49 -3.71 33.55 14.06
CA VAL A 49 -3.79 33.88 15.49
C VAL A 49 -5.18 33.61 16.08
N GLU A 50 -6.24 33.64 15.27
CA GLU A 50 -7.61 33.35 15.68
C GLU A 50 -7.74 31.98 16.37
N GLY A 51 -6.89 30.99 16.00
CA GLY A 51 -6.80 29.72 16.70
C GLY A 51 -6.30 29.79 18.15
N PHE A 52 -5.67 30.88 18.55
CA PHE A 52 -5.24 31.14 19.94
C PHE A 52 -6.28 31.90 20.75
N ALA A 53 -7.10 32.70 20.10
CA ALA A 53 -8.15 33.50 20.73
C ALA A 53 -9.44 32.68 20.97
N CYS A 54 -9.50 31.51 20.43
CA CYS A 54 -10.34 30.34 20.64
C CYS A 54 -11.86 30.48 20.82
N GLU A 55 -12.41 31.61 21.09
CA GLU A 55 -13.83 31.66 21.48
C GLU A 55 -14.76 32.09 20.35
N THR A 56 -14.24 32.63 19.26
CA THR A 56 -15.03 33.19 18.17
C THR A 56 -15.03 32.38 16.88
N MET A 57 -14.17 31.38 16.74
CA MET A 57 -14.17 30.49 15.58
C MET A 57 -14.79 29.14 15.92
N VAL A 58 -16.08 29.12 15.94
CA VAL A 58 -16.86 27.90 16.00
C VAL A 58 -17.13 27.44 14.58
N GLU A 59 -16.73 26.21 14.25
CA GLU A 59 -17.19 25.60 13.01
C GLU A 59 -18.70 25.44 13.03
N PRO A 60 -19.40 25.57 11.89
CA PRO A 60 -20.81 25.28 11.81
C PRO A 60 -21.10 23.88 12.35
N VAL A 61 -22.04 23.76 13.28
CA VAL A 61 -22.45 22.50 13.89
C VAL A 61 -23.83 22.12 13.38
N PRO A 62 -23.92 21.27 12.36
CA PRO A 62 -25.22 20.88 11.82
C PRO A 62 -26.05 20.09 12.85
N LYS A 63 -27.34 20.11 12.71
CA LYS A 63 -28.25 19.28 13.51
C LYS A 63 -28.13 17.83 13.04
N PHE A 64 -27.77 16.93 13.95
CA PHE A 64 -27.68 15.51 13.65
C PHE A 64 -29.06 14.83 13.73
N ASP A 65 -29.37 14.07 12.67
CA ASP A 65 -30.58 13.25 12.63
C ASP A 65 -30.41 12.00 13.51
N VAL A 66 -30.65 12.15 14.83
CA VAL A 66 -30.42 11.11 15.83
C VAL A 66 -31.48 10.02 15.70
N ALA A 67 -31.05 8.74 15.69
CA ALA A 67 -31.98 7.63 15.79
C ALA A 67 -32.32 7.30 17.25
N PRO A 68 -33.51 6.75 17.54
CA PRO A 68 -33.93 6.48 18.92
C PRO A 68 -33.01 5.59 19.75
N CYS A 69 -32.18 4.77 19.08
CA CYS A 69 -31.22 3.87 19.74
C CYS A 69 -29.83 4.48 19.89
N GLU A 70 -29.63 5.76 19.54
CA GLU A 70 -28.35 6.42 19.59
C GLU A 70 -28.21 7.33 20.79
N THR A 71 -27.07 7.28 21.45
CA THR A 71 -26.60 8.24 22.43
C THR A 71 -25.55 9.11 21.78
N VAL A 72 -25.77 10.42 21.76
CA VAL A 72 -24.90 11.36 21.06
C VAL A 72 -24.27 12.33 22.05
N ILE A 73 -22.96 12.46 22.00
CA ILE A 73 -22.20 13.47 22.70
C ILE A 73 -21.63 14.39 21.64
N ALA A 74 -22.04 15.66 21.65
CA ALA A 74 -21.63 16.67 20.69
C ALA A 74 -20.77 17.76 21.34
N GLY A 75 -19.66 18.12 20.71
CA GLY A 75 -18.85 19.26 21.09
C GLY A 75 -19.34 20.55 20.40
N ARG A 76 -18.80 21.70 20.82
CA ARG A 76 -19.18 23.02 20.28
C ARG A 76 -18.57 23.33 18.92
N ASN A 77 -17.68 22.50 18.43
CA ASN A 77 -16.88 22.74 17.21
C ASN A 77 -16.95 21.55 16.25
N ASN A 78 -18.15 21.05 16.02
CA ASN A 78 -18.43 19.95 15.08
C ASN A 78 -17.68 18.63 15.39
N GLN A 79 -17.55 18.30 16.70
CA GLN A 79 -17.03 17.00 17.16
C GLN A 79 -18.17 16.14 17.72
N TRP A 80 -18.13 14.85 17.45
CA TRP A 80 -19.22 13.93 17.78
C TRP A 80 -18.70 12.58 18.25
N ILE A 81 -19.34 12.04 19.29
CA ILE A 81 -19.26 10.65 19.67
C ILE A 81 -20.67 10.09 19.61
N VAL A 82 -20.89 9.10 18.77
CA VAL A 82 -22.18 8.44 18.62
C VAL A 82 -22.08 6.99 19.05
N LEU A 83 -22.80 6.64 20.09
CA LEU A 83 -22.95 5.25 20.55
C LEU A 83 -24.29 4.75 20.05
N GLY A 84 -24.29 3.74 19.20
CA GLY A 84 -25.53 3.31 18.57
C GLY A 84 -25.42 1.97 17.87
N ARG A 85 -26.03 1.86 16.73
CA ARG A 85 -25.99 0.69 15.86
C ARG A 85 -25.32 0.99 14.53
N ASP A 86 -24.95 -0.03 13.78
CA ASP A 86 -24.46 0.13 12.42
C ASP A 86 -25.44 0.93 11.55
N ARG A 87 -25.03 2.14 11.17
CA ARG A 87 -25.84 3.09 10.43
C ARG A 87 -24.95 3.94 9.48
N PRO A 88 -24.61 3.41 8.30
CA PRO A 88 -23.74 4.11 7.37
C PRO A 88 -24.37 5.34 6.70
N SER A 89 -25.69 5.48 6.73
CA SER A 89 -26.39 6.65 6.16
C SER A 89 -27.67 7.01 6.93
N GLY A 90 -28.81 7.08 6.30
CA GLY A 90 -30.10 7.42 6.94
C GLY A 90 -30.56 6.43 8.01
N ARG A 91 -31.61 6.80 8.77
CA ARG A 91 -32.13 6.01 9.89
C ARG A 91 -32.51 4.56 9.58
N LYS A 92 -32.80 4.25 8.32
CA LYS A 92 -33.16 2.90 7.85
C LYS A 92 -32.02 2.11 7.27
N SER A 93 -30.79 2.63 7.29
CA SER A 93 -29.61 2.00 6.71
C SER A 93 -28.86 1.11 7.71
N GLY A 94 -28.02 0.22 7.20
CA GLY A 94 -27.07 -0.57 7.95
C GLY A 94 -27.65 -1.86 8.53
N TYR A 95 -27.81 -1.92 9.83
CA TYR A 95 -28.22 -3.11 10.57
C TYR A 95 -27.24 -4.29 10.44
N GLY A 96 -25.95 -3.98 10.53
CA GLY A 96 -24.89 -4.99 10.53
C GLY A 96 -24.68 -5.70 9.18
N GLY A 97 -25.11 -5.09 8.09
CA GLY A 97 -24.94 -5.60 6.74
C GLY A 97 -26.05 -6.51 6.28
N ALA A 98 -26.42 -7.54 7.02
CA ALA A 98 -27.41 -8.53 6.61
C ALA A 98 -28.71 -8.48 7.43
N GLY A 99 -29.09 -7.29 7.95
CA GLY A 99 -30.29 -7.14 8.79
C GLY A 99 -30.10 -7.61 10.24
N HIS A 100 -28.87 -7.64 10.73
CA HIS A 100 -28.57 -8.04 12.11
C HIS A 100 -29.02 -7.01 13.11
N SER A 101 -29.73 -7.42 14.18
CA SER A 101 -30.14 -6.55 15.28
C SER A 101 -29.00 -6.25 16.27
N HIS A 102 -27.98 -7.11 16.35
CA HIS A 102 -26.85 -6.97 17.26
C HIS A 102 -25.65 -6.40 16.49
N CYS A 103 -25.67 -5.10 16.26
CA CYS A 103 -24.66 -4.39 15.49
C CYS A 103 -24.25 -3.07 16.18
N GLY A 104 -23.89 -3.16 17.46
CA GLY A 104 -23.45 -2.00 18.23
C GLY A 104 -22.25 -1.31 17.61
N THR A 105 -22.24 0.03 17.61
CA THR A 105 -21.17 0.85 17.05
C THR A 105 -20.75 1.97 17.98
N ILE A 106 -19.49 2.37 17.81
CA ILE A 106 -18.90 3.60 18.31
C ILE A 106 -18.40 4.38 17.09
N ASP A 107 -18.91 5.60 16.92
CA ASP A 107 -18.56 6.45 15.79
C ASP A 107 -18.00 7.77 16.32
N LEU A 108 -16.72 8.01 16.07
CA LEU A 108 -16.03 9.25 16.40
C LEU A 108 -15.94 10.08 15.12
N VAL A 109 -16.59 11.24 15.09
CA VAL A 109 -16.65 12.08 13.90
C VAL A 109 -16.21 13.50 14.22
N VAL A 110 -15.38 14.06 13.36
CA VAL A 110 -15.00 15.48 13.39
C VAL A 110 -15.27 16.07 12.01
N GLY A 111 -15.86 17.26 11.97
CA GLY A 111 -16.26 17.90 10.71
C GLY A 111 -17.41 17.16 10.02
N ARG A 112 -18.51 16.92 10.75
CA ARG A 112 -19.69 16.26 10.19
C ARG A 112 -20.28 17.11 9.07
N GLY A 113 -20.44 16.51 7.89
CA GLY A 113 -20.94 17.17 6.69
C GLY A 113 -20.03 18.24 6.09
N SER A 114 -18.76 18.33 6.51
CA SER A 114 -17.83 19.34 6.01
C SER A 114 -17.53 19.23 4.52
N SER A 115 -17.62 18.03 3.95
CA SER A 115 -17.46 17.81 2.49
C SER A 115 -18.78 17.90 1.71
N LYS A 116 -19.90 18.26 2.35
CA LYS A 116 -21.18 18.43 1.66
C LYS A 116 -21.07 19.61 0.68
N GLN A 117 -21.20 19.35 -0.61
CA GLN A 117 -21.22 20.39 -1.63
C GLN A 117 -22.61 21.03 -1.71
N ASN A 118 -22.66 22.32 -1.50
CA ASN A 118 -23.86 23.16 -1.71
C ASN A 118 -23.73 23.88 -3.06
N GLY A 119 -23.78 23.15 -4.18
CA GLY A 119 -23.63 23.69 -5.52
C GLY A 119 -22.21 23.83 -6.04
N LEU A 120 -22.07 24.23 -7.32
CA LEU A 120 -20.80 24.17 -8.09
C LEU A 120 -19.74 25.22 -7.70
N VAL A 121 -20.05 26.22 -6.88
CA VAL A 121 -19.19 27.42 -6.74
C VAL A 121 -18.92 27.85 -5.30
N THR A 122 -19.61 27.32 -4.31
CA THR A 122 -19.41 27.71 -2.90
C THR A 122 -18.63 26.67 -2.11
N PRO A 123 -17.71 27.10 -1.22
CA PRO A 123 -17.06 26.17 -0.30
C PRO A 123 -18.12 25.37 0.43
N ALA A 124 -17.99 24.10 0.33
CA ALA A 124 -18.92 23.16 0.89
C ALA A 124 -18.83 23.15 2.41
N GLY A 125 -19.84 22.71 3.01
CA GLY A 125 -19.94 22.50 4.43
C GLY A 125 -21.40 22.59 4.84
N ALA A 126 -21.76 21.82 5.83
CA ALA A 126 -23.06 21.91 6.44
C ALA A 126 -23.14 23.17 7.29
N LYS A 127 -24.31 23.84 7.27
CA LYS A 127 -24.61 25.00 8.11
C LYS A 127 -25.27 24.56 9.42
N ASP A 128 -25.32 25.45 10.40
CA ASP A 128 -25.92 25.17 11.71
C ASP A 128 -27.37 24.66 11.64
N ASP A 129 -28.12 25.11 10.65
CA ASP A 129 -29.54 24.74 10.49
C ASP A 129 -29.74 23.48 9.62
N ASP A 130 -28.71 22.98 8.98
CA ASP A 130 -28.79 21.76 8.17
C ASP A 130 -29.03 20.52 9.05
N ILE A 131 -30.02 19.72 8.70
CA ILE A 131 -30.23 18.40 9.32
C ILE A 131 -29.45 17.37 8.54
N ILE A 132 -28.45 16.76 9.16
CA ILE A 132 -27.55 15.79 8.52
C ILE A 132 -27.69 14.43 9.18
N GLY A 133 -27.91 13.41 8.36
CA GLY A 133 -27.79 12.02 8.75
C GLY A 133 -26.32 11.59 8.82
N ASN A 134 -26.10 10.35 9.21
CA ASN A 134 -24.78 9.76 9.14
C ASN A 134 -24.32 9.66 7.67
N SER A 135 -23.07 10.00 7.38
CA SER A 135 -22.53 9.90 6.03
C SER A 135 -21.06 9.50 6.06
N MET A 136 -20.76 8.33 5.51
CA MET A 136 -19.40 7.82 5.43
C MET A 136 -18.55 8.62 4.42
N PHE A 137 -19.17 9.42 3.54
CA PHE A 137 -18.48 10.17 2.49
C PHE A 137 -18.29 11.65 2.82
N ASN A 138 -19.30 12.29 3.45
CA ASN A 138 -19.34 13.74 3.60
C ASN A 138 -18.64 14.26 4.86
N ASP A 139 -18.31 13.40 5.81
CA ASP A 139 -17.65 13.79 7.05
C ASP A 139 -16.13 13.84 6.85
N ALA A 140 -15.44 14.84 7.42
CA ALA A 140 -14.03 15.08 7.18
C ALA A 140 -13.14 13.95 7.75
N ALA A 141 -13.30 13.66 9.03
CA ALA A 141 -12.52 12.61 9.69
C ALA A 141 -13.43 11.75 10.56
N ARG A 142 -13.15 10.44 10.58
CA ARG A 142 -13.95 9.47 11.29
C ARG A 142 -13.11 8.27 11.75
N VAL A 143 -13.42 7.79 12.96
CA VAL A 143 -13.07 6.44 13.41
C VAL A 143 -14.35 5.69 13.71
N TYR A 144 -14.64 4.66 12.93
CA TYR A 144 -15.85 3.87 12.99
C TYR A 144 -15.53 2.46 13.49
N ILE A 145 -16.10 2.09 14.61
CA ILE A 145 -15.94 0.78 15.24
C ILE A 145 -17.30 0.12 15.26
N SER A 146 -17.45 -1.03 14.64
CA SER A 146 -18.70 -1.75 14.58
C SER A 146 -18.52 -3.24 14.87
N SER A 147 -19.45 -3.81 15.64
CA SER A 147 -19.47 -5.25 15.89
C SER A 147 -19.89 -6.05 14.65
N LYS A 148 -20.71 -5.46 13.77
CA LYS A 148 -21.11 -6.01 12.47
C LYS A 148 -21.42 -4.88 11.51
N THR A 149 -20.83 -4.93 10.32
CA THR A 149 -21.04 -3.96 9.24
C THR A 149 -20.57 -4.56 7.90
N ASP A 150 -20.89 -3.91 6.81
CA ASP A 150 -20.30 -4.17 5.48
C ASP A 150 -19.23 -3.08 5.20
N PRO A 151 -17.97 -3.26 5.66
CA PRO A 151 -17.01 -2.16 5.68
C PRO A 151 -16.70 -1.63 4.27
N ASP A 152 -16.41 -2.50 3.33
CA ASP A 152 -15.99 -2.11 1.98
C ASP A 152 -17.12 -1.41 1.23
N LYS A 153 -18.34 -1.94 1.32
CA LYS A 153 -19.52 -1.35 0.71
C LYS A 153 -19.86 0.02 1.31
N ASN A 154 -19.84 0.11 2.65
CA ASN A 154 -20.25 1.33 3.34
C ASN A 154 -19.28 2.49 3.14
N PHE A 155 -17.99 2.20 2.96
CA PHE A 155 -16.94 3.18 2.73
C PHE A 155 -16.52 3.29 1.25
N GLY A 156 -17.16 2.54 0.35
CA GLY A 156 -16.86 2.57 -1.07
C GLY A 156 -15.43 2.11 -1.38
N LEU A 157 -14.95 1.10 -0.66
CA LEU A 157 -13.62 0.57 -0.86
C LEU A 157 -13.60 -0.46 -1.98
N SER A 158 -12.48 -0.51 -2.67
CA SER A 158 -12.21 -1.54 -3.68
C SER A 158 -12.13 -2.92 -3.02
N PRO A 159 -12.75 -3.97 -3.61
CA PRO A 159 -12.80 -5.29 -3.00
C PRO A 159 -11.43 -5.99 -2.85
N GLY A 160 -10.38 -5.46 -3.47
CA GLY A 160 -9.07 -6.10 -3.45
C GLY A 160 -9.07 -7.49 -4.08
N VAL A 161 -8.07 -8.30 -3.73
CA VAL A 161 -8.00 -9.72 -4.09
C VAL A 161 -8.84 -10.57 -3.13
N GLN A 162 -9.04 -10.07 -1.90
CA GLN A 162 -9.79 -10.80 -0.87
C GLN A 162 -11.31 -10.70 -1.05
N GLY A 163 -11.78 -9.75 -1.86
CA GLY A 163 -13.22 -9.47 -2.04
C GLY A 163 -13.81 -8.63 -0.90
N ASN A 164 -15.11 -8.40 -0.96
CA ASN A 164 -15.84 -7.62 0.03
C ASN A 164 -16.26 -8.49 1.23
N TYR A 165 -16.06 -7.98 2.42
CA TYR A 165 -16.56 -8.60 3.63
C TYR A 165 -17.96 -8.09 3.99
N THR A 166 -18.81 -9.00 4.45
CA THR A 166 -20.20 -8.72 4.79
C THR A 166 -20.49 -9.15 6.22
N ALA A 167 -21.22 -8.30 6.96
CA ALA A 167 -21.67 -8.58 8.32
C ALA A 167 -20.54 -9.01 9.29
N GLN A 168 -19.40 -8.36 9.22
CA GLN A 168 -18.25 -8.61 10.10
C GLN A 168 -17.94 -7.42 11.01
N SER A 169 -17.21 -7.66 12.10
CA SER A 169 -16.68 -6.56 12.90
C SER A 169 -15.61 -5.78 12.11
N ALA A 170 -15.62 -4.47 12.28
CA ALA A 170 -14.67 -3.62 11.61
C ALA A 170 -14.24 -2.44 12.47
N VAL A 171 -12.98 -2.02 12.29
CA VAL A 171 -12.44 -0.75 12.76
C VAL A 171 -11.94 0.00 11.53
N ILE A 172 -12.52 1.18 11.25
CA ILE A 172 -12.23 1.94 10.05
C ILE A 172 -11.83 3.36 10.45
N ALA A 173 -10.68 3.80 10.00
CA ALA A 173 -10.23 5.18 10.12
C ALA A 173 -10.25 5.85 8.74
N LYS A 174 -10.92 6.99 8.63
CA LYS A 174 -11.04 7.79 7.41
C LYS A 174 -10.67 9.23 7.70
N ALA A 175 -9.79 9.82 6.92
CA ALA A 175 -9.45 11.23 6.91
C ALA A 175 -8.73 11.56 5.60
N ASP A 176 -8.51 12.85 5.30
CA ASP A 176 -7.67 13.27 4.18
C ASP A 176 -6.23 12.77 4.34
N GLN A 177 -5.77 12.65 5.59
CA GLN A 177 -4.44 12.14 5.91
C GLN A 177 -4.46 11.28 7.18
N ILE A 178 -3.87 10.10 7.10
CA ILE A 178 -3.68 9.21 8.25
C ILE A 178 -2.18 9.09 8.54
N ARG A 179 -1.80 9.26 9.82
CA ARG A 179 -0.44 9.09 10.31
C ARG A 179 -0.43 8.04 11.41
N LEU A 180 0.30 6.95 11.20
CA LEU A 180 0.55 5.91 12.20
C LEU A 180 2.00 6.04 12.65
N ILE A 181 2.23 6.52 13.87
CA ILE A 181 3.56 6.78 14.41
C ILE A 181 3.78 5.90 15.63
N GLY A 182 4.63 4.89 15.51
CA GLY A 182 5.04 4.04 16.62
C GLY A 182 6.52 4.22 16.93
N ARG A 183 6.88 4.80 18.10
CA ARG A 183 8.29 5.01 18.47
C ARG A 183 9.05 3.72 18.72
N GLY A 184 8.38 2.66 19.16
CA GLY A 184 8.97 1.34 19.38
C GLY A 184 8.73 0.35 18.26
N GLY A 185 8.01 0.73 17.21
CA GLY A 185 7.68 -0.11 16.06
C GLY A 185 6.18 -0.19 15.76
N ILE A 186 5.85 -0.71 14.60
CA ILE A 186 4.47 -0.99 14.17
C ILE A 186 4.42 -2.45 13.71
N LYS A 187 3.45 -3.22 14.23
CA LYS A 187 3.17 -4.59 13.78
C LYS A 187 1.77 -4.64 13.17
N ILE A 188 1.68 -5.11 11.94
CA ILE A 188 0.42 -5.40 11.25
C ILE A 188 0.36 -6.91 11.06
N VAL A 189 -0.65 -7.55 11.68
CA VAL A 189 -0.75 -9.01 11.71
C VAL A 189 -2.10 -9.43 11.19
N THR A 190 -2.12 -10.41 10.29
CA THR A 190 -3.33 -11.07 9.81
C THR A 190 -3.29 -12.55 10.13
N GLY A 191 -4.48 -13.16 10.24
CA GLY A 191 -4.61 -14.61 10.44
C GLY A 191 -4.47 -15.05 11.89
N GLN A 192 -4.20 -16.32 12.05
CA GLN A 192 -4.23 -17.00 13.33
C GLN A 192 -2.90 -16.90 14.06
N ALA A 193 -2.88 -16.33 15.26
CA ALA A 193 -1.75 -16.45 16.16
C ALA A 193 -1.72 -17.86 16.76
N LYS A 194 -0.64 -18.61 16.53
CA LYS A 194 -0.48 -19.98 17.06
C LYS A 194 -0.42 -20.03 18.59
N ASN A 195 -0.06 -18.92 19.24
CA ASN A 195 0.23 -18.82 20.67
C ASN A 195 -0.79 -17.99 21.44
N THR A 196 -1.99 -17.76 20.90
CA THR A 196 -3.07 -17.14 21.68
C THR A 196 -3.67 -18.17 22.63
N GLN A 197 -4.09 -17.75 23.81
CA GLN A 197 -4.77 -18.60 24.81
C GLN A 197 -6.13 -19.15 24.32
N ALA A 198 -6.49 -18.88 23.08
CA ALA A 198 -7.75 -19.30 22.45
C ALA A 198 -7.80 -20.78 22.03
N GLY A 199 -6.80 -21.59 22.41
CA GLY A 199 -6.72 -23.04 22.12
C GLY A 199 -6.19 -23.36 20.72
N PRO A 200 -6.17 -24.65 20.32
CA PRO A 200 -5.55 -25.11 19.08
C PRO A 200 -6.17 -24.55 17.80
N GLY A 201 -7.41 -24.05 17.89
CA GLY A 201 -8.14 -23.42 16.78
C GLY A 201 -7.84 -21.95 16.58
N GLY A 202 -7.14 -21.31 17.53
CA GLY A 202 -6.90 -19.87 17.55
C GLY A 202 -8.14 -19.04 17.87
N GLU A 203 -8.02 -17.72 17.83
CA GLU A 203 -9.12 -16.79 18.07
C GLU A 203 -10.19 -16.91 16.97
N LYS A 204 -11.45 -16.90 17.39
CA LYS A 204 -12.58 -16.91 16.46
C LYS A 204 -12.88 -15.50 15.96
N MET A 205 -13.38 -15.40 14.76
CA MET A 205 -13.93 -14.16 14.23
C MET A 205 -15.21 -13.75 14.96
N SER A 206 -15.61 -12.49 14.89
CA SER A 206 -16.77 -11.92 15.59
C SER A 206 -18.09 -12.65 15.33
N HIS A 207 -18.22 -13.33 14.21
CA HIS A 207 -19.40 -14.15 13.87
C HIS A 207 -19.26 -15.63 14.27
N GLY A 208 -18.22 -15.98 15.06
CA GLY A 208 -18.00 -17.33 15.56
C GLY A 208 -17.33 -18.30 14.59
N ALA A 209 -17.04 -17.90 13.35
CA ALA A 209 -16.31 -18.73 12.40
C ALA A 209 -14.86 -18.96 12.85
N LYS A 210 -14.26 -20.06 12.41
CA LYS A 210 -12.82 -20.30 12.60
C LYS A 210 -12.01 -19.33 11.77
N ASN A 211 -10.81 -19.01 12.28
CA ASN A 211 -9.86 -18.25 11.49
C ASN A 211 -9.51 -18.96 10.19
N ILE A 212 -9.38 -18.16 9.14
CA ILE A 212 -9.06 -18.65 7.79
C ILE A 212 -7.60 -19.09 7.75
N ARG A 213 -7.35 -20.26 7.20
CA ARG A 213 -6.01 -20.72 6.85
C ARG A 213 -5.95 -20.99 5.35
N PRO A 214 -4.96 -20.52 4.65
CA PRO A 214 -3.82 -19.67 5.08
C PRO A 214 -4.25 -18.29 5.60
N ALA A 215 -3.34 -17.57 6.25
CA ALA A 215 -3.61 -16.23 6.76
C ALA A 215 -4.10 -15.29 5.62
N PRO A 216 -5.09 -14.43 5.88
CA PRO A 216 -5.53 -13.44 4.91
C PRO A 216 -4.37 -12.53 4.47
N LYS A 217 -4.41 -12.04 3.27
CA LYS A 217 -3.39 -11.14 2.73
C LYS A 217 -3.47 -9.76 3.38
N ILE A 218 -2.34 -9.07 3.43
CA ILE A 218 -2.29 -7.63 3.69
C ILE A 218 -2.31 -6.94 2.33
N GLU A 219 -3.30 -6.08 2.09
CA GLU A 219 -3.46 -5.37 0.84
C GLU A 219 -3.19 -3.87 1.05
N LEU A 220 -2.27 -3.32 0.24
CA LEU A 220 -1.97 -1.90 0.19
C LEU A 220 -2.44 -1.37 -1.17
N ILE A 221 -3.59 -0.71 -1.18
CA ILE A 221 -4.25 -0.28 -2.42
C ILE A 221 -4.15 1.24 -2.56
N ALA A 222 -3.41 1.71 -3.55
CA ALA A 222 -3.36 3.12 -3.92
C ALA A 222 -4.48 3.46 -4.91
N GLY A 223 -5.11 4.64 -4.72
CA GLY A 223 -6.15 5.14 -5.62
C GLY A 223 -7.49 4.40 -5.54
N ASN A 224 -7.66 3.48 -4.59
CA ASN A 224 -8.91 2.70 -4.41
C ASN A 224 -9.42 2.08 -5.72
N GLN A 225 -8.52 1.62 -6.58
CA GLN A 225 -8.84 1.08 -7.89
C GLN A 225 -8.35 -0.34 -8.06
N LEU A 226 -9.21 -1.17 -8.60
CA LEU A 226 -8.87 -2.47 -9.17
C LEU A 226 -8.87 -2.36 -10.70
N GLY A 227 -8.16 -3.23 -11.35
CA GLY A 227 -8.17 -3.35 -12.80
C GLY A 227 -6.81 -3.75 -13.34
N THR A 228 -6.71 -3.75 -14.64
CA THR A 228 -5.51 -4.10 -15.37
C THR A 228 -4.91 -2.85 -16.01
N SER A 229 -3.61 -2.80 -16.07
CA SER A 229 -2.87 -1.85 -16.90
C SER A 229 -2.36 -2.53 -18.17
N ARG A 230 -2.34 -1.81 -19.29
CA ARG A 230 -1.81 -2.32 -20.55
C ARG A 230 -0.35 -1.94 -20.67
N HIS A 231 0.48 -2.94 -20.94
CA HIS A 231 1.92 -2.77 -21.14
C HIS A 231 2.32 -3.33 -22.51
N PHE A 232 3.39 -2.78 -23.06
CA PHE A 232 4.00 -3.26 -24.28
C PHE A 232 5.41 -3.78 -23.99
N SER A 233 5.74 -4.95 -24.50
CA SER A 233 7.10 -5.49 -24.47
C SER A 233 7.48 -6.03 -25.84
N LEU A 234 8.73 -5.85 -26.24
CA LEU A 234 9.25 -6.37 -27.51
C LEU A 234 9.11 -7.90 -27.63
N SER A 235 9.18 -8.62 -26.50
CA SER A 235 9.09 -10.08 -26.47
C SER A 235 7.66 -10.62 -26.42
N LYS A 236 6.71 -9.87 -25.82
CA LYS A 236 5.34 -10.31 -25.56
C LYS A 236 4.28 -9.53 -26.33
N GLY A 237 4.65 -8.46 -27.03
CA GLY A 237 3.71 -7.54 -27.64
C GLY A 237 2.90 -6.75 -26.60
N LEU A 238 1.65 -6.46 -26.89
CA LEU A 238 0.73 -5.80 -25.96
C LEU A 238 0.16 -6.84 -24.98
N PHE A 239 0.31 -6.62 -23.68
CA PHE A 239 -0.22 -7.51 -22.63
C PHE A 239 -0.83 -6.70 -21.49
N THR A 240 -1.66 -7.34 -20.68
CA THR A 240 -2.29 -6.74 -19.50
C THR A 240 -1.67 -7.27 -18.22
N VAL A 241 -1.53 -6.39 -17.23
CA VAL A 241 -1.01 -6.72 -15.90
C VAL A 241 -2.02 -6.24 -14.86
N ASP A 242 -2.31 -7.06 -13.88
CA ASP A 242 -3.15 -6.68 -12.74
C ASP A 242 -2.47 -5.59 -11.93
N ARG A 243 -3.23 -4.58 -11.50
CA ARG A 243 -2.69 -3.48 -10.70
C ARG A 243 -2.32 -3.91 -9.29
N ILE A 244 -3.00 -4.92 -8.75
CA ILE A 244 -2.63 -5.49 -7.45
C ILE A 244 -1.69 -6.66 -7.68
N GLN A 245 -0.46 -6.50 -7.24
CA GLN A 245 0.60 -7.50 -7.39
C GLN A 245 1.17 -7.91 -6.03
N PRO A 246 1.70 -9.14 -5.92
CA PRO A 246 2.44 -9.56 -4.74
C PRO A 246 3.66 -8.67 -4.48
N ALA A 247 3.92 -8.33 -3.22
CA ALA A 247 5.18 -7.73 -2.85
C ALA A 247 6.33 -8.71 -3.08
N VAL A 248 7.49 -8.21 -3.43
CA VAL A 248 8.69 -9.03 -3.61
C VAL A 248 9.22 -9.50 -2.25
N ALA A 249 9.51 -10.79 -2.12
CA ALA A 249 10.27 -11.33 -1.00
C ALA A 249 11.76 -11.03 -1.22
N GLY A 250 12.28 -10.03 -0.51
CA GLY A 250 13.59 -9.44 -0.79
C GLY A 250 14.74 -10.45 -0.75
N GLU A 251 14.79 -11.30 0.25
CA GLU A 251 15.85 -12.34 0.37
C GLU A 251 15.77 -13.34 -0.78
N ASN A 252 14.56 -13.79 -1.15
CA ASN A 252 14.39 -14.70 -2.28
C ASN A 252 14.84 -14.06 -3.61
N LEU A 253 14.61 -12.74 -3.77
CA LEU A 253 15.07 -12.03 -4.96
C LEU A 253 16.59 -11.92 -5.01
N VAL A 254 17.25 -11.61 -3.89
CA VAL A 254 18.72 -11.54 -3.81
C VAL A 254 19.32 -12.88 -4.20
N GLU A 255 18.86 -13.98 -3.61
CA GLU A 255 19.34 -15.33 -3.91
C GLU A 255 19.08 -15.71 -5.38
N ALA A 256 17.89 -15.36 -5.91
CA ALA A 256 17.59 -15.59 -7.32
C ALA A 256 18.56 -14.85 -8.26
N LEU A 257 18.93 -13.62 -7.90
CA LEU A 257 19.90 -12.85 -8.69
C LEU A 257 21.32 -13.42 -8.58
N GLU A 258 21.74 -13.89 -7.40
CA GLU A 258 23.03 -14.52 -7.20
C GLU A 258 23.16 -15.81 -7.99
N GLU A 259 22.12 -16.66 -7.97
CA GLU A 259 22.09 -17.87 -8.81
C GLU A 259 22.13 -17.53 -10.31
N LEU A 260 21.39 -16.50 -10.74
CA LEU A 260 21.41 -16.04 -12.12
C LEU A 260 22.82 -15.62 -12.56
N ILE A 261 23.51 -14.85 -11.71
CA ILE A 261 24.90 -14.44 -11.96
C ILE A 261 25.80 -15.69 -12.04
N GLY A 262 25.60 -16.66 -11.16
CA GLY A 262 26.32 -17.95 -11.19
C GLY A 262 26.12 -18.68 -12.52
N LEU A 263 24.89 -18.78 -13.01
CA LEU A 263 24.57 -19.41 -14.30
C LEU A 263 25.23 -18.67 -15.49
N VAL A 264 25.22 -17.32 -15.46
CA VAL A 264 25.89 -16.51 -16.49
C VAL A 264 27.40 -16.75 -16.48
N ASN A 265 28.02 -16.79 -15.31
CA ASN A 265 29.46 -17.06 -15.18
C ASN A 265 29.81 -18.45 -15.70
N GLN A 266 29.00 -19.48 -15.43
CA GLN A 266 29.20 -20.82 -15.97
C GLN A 266 29.09 -20.83 -17.50
N LEU A 267 28.11 -20.13 -18.06
CA LEU A 267 27.95 -19.99 -19.51
C LEU A 267 29.17 -19.32 -20.13
N GLN A 268 29.67 -18.23 -19.53
CA GLN A 268 30.87 -17.54 -19.97
C GLN A 268 32.08 -18.49 -19.93
N GLY A 269 32.24 -19.28 -18.85
CA GLY A 269 33.30 -20.30 -18.75
C GLY A 269 33.25 -21.33 -19.90
N SER A 270 32.05 -21.82 -20.21
CA SER A 270 31.84 -22.75 -21.31
C SER A 270 32.16 -22.15 -22.67
N VAL A 271 31.81 -20.92 -22.92
CA VAL A 271 32.14 -20.20 -24.16
C VAL A 271 33.63 -19.97 -24.28
N VAL A 272 34.32 -19.59 -23.18
CA VAL A 272 35.77 -19.43 -23.16
C VAL A 272 36.48 -20.75 -23.47
N ASN A 273 36.04 -21.86 -22.87
CA ASN A 273 36.60 -23.18 -23.16
C ASN A 273 36.39 -23.57 -24.62
N PHE A 274 35.18 -23.33 -25.17
CA PHE A 274 34.92 -23.57 -26.58
C PHE A 274 35.88 -22.77 -27.51
N ALA A 275 36.05 -21.48 -27.23
CA ALA A 275 36.93 -20.62 -27.99
C ALA A 275 38.39 -21.10 -27.92
N LYS A 276 38.83 -21.58 -26.74
CA LYS A 276 40.17 -22.15 -26.54
C LYS A 276 40.39 -23.42 -27.37
N GLU A 277 39.46 -24.36 -27.30
CA GLU A 277 39.53 -25.60 -28.08
C GLU A 277 39.48 -25.34 -29.58
N GLN A 278 38.66 -24.35 -30.01
CA GLN A 278 38.63 -23.92 -31.41
C GLN A 278 39.96 -23.30 -31.86
N ALA A 279 40.63 -22.51 -31.02
CA ALA A 279 41.93 -21.95 -31.30
C ALA A 279 43.01 -23.02 -31.47
N ILE A 280 42.99 -24.04 -30.64
CA ILE A 280 43.88 -25.21 -30.72
C ILE A 280 43.67 -25.95 -32.06
N LEU A 281 42.41 -26.20 -32.43
CA LEU A 281 42.08 -26.86 -33.70
C LEU A 281 42.59 -26.04 -34.90
N ASN A 282 42.37 -24.74 -34.89
CA ASN A 282 42.82 -23.84 -35.94
C ASN A 282 44.35 -23.84 -36.05
N GLY A 283 45.07 -23.90 -34.90
CA GLY A 283 46.54 -24.03 -34.87
C GLY A 283 47.02 -25.31 -35.51
N ILE A 284 46.39 -26.44 -35.22
CA ILE A 284 46.74 -27.75 -35.83
C ILE A 284 46.43 -27.70 -37.33
N MET A 285 45.37 -27.15 -37.77
CA MET A 285 44.99 -27.00 -39.16
C MET A 285 46.01 -26.13 -39.95
N ALA A 286 46.56 -25.08 -39.33
CA ALA A 286 47.50 -24.15 -39.96
C ALA A 286 48.86 -24.80 -40.26
N VAL A 287 49.29 -25.81 -39.48
CA VAL A 287 50.57 -26.52 -39.67
C VAL A 287 50.42 -27.90 -40.32
N HIS A 288 49.20 -28.20 -40.76
CA HIS A 288 48.89 -29.48 -41.39
C HIS A 288 49.56 -29.67 -42.72
N THR A 289 50.33 -30.73 -42.86
CA THR A 289 51.03 -31.10 -44.10
C THR A 289 50.54 -32.42 -44.64
N HIS A 290 50.21 -32.48 -45.94
CA HIS A 290 49.94 -33.75 -46.62
C HIS A 290 51.24 -34.28 -47.25
N PRO A 291 51.62 -35.51 -46.96
CA PRO A 291 52.67 -36.13 -47.72
C PRO A 291 52.18 -36.38 -49.14
N CYS A 292 52.81 -35.69 -50.10
CA CYS A 292 52.52 -35.87 -51.53
C CYS A 292 53.20 -37.15 -52.03
N THR A 293 52.50 -38.27 -51.91
CA THR A 293 52.85 -39.51 -52.66
C THR A 293 51.70 -39.83 -53.62
N PRO A 294 51.98 -40.26 -54.87
CA PRO A 294 50.93 -40.36 -55.90
C PRO A 294 49.90 -41.49 -55.66
N ALA A 295 49.89 -42.16 -54.53
CA ALA A 295 49.06 -43.35 -54.31
C ALA A 295 48.26 -43.39 -53.00
N TYR A 296 48.31 -42.38 -52.09
CA TYR A 296 47.57 -42.43 -50.82
C TYR A 296 47.02 -41.06 -50.43
N THR A 297 45.72 -40.92 -50.48
CA THR A 297 44.95 -39.84 -49.84
C THR A 297 44.50 -40.30 -48.46
N ALA A 298 45.37 -40.61 -47.55
CA ALA A 298 45.03 -40.83 -46.16
C ALA A 298 45.14 -39.52 -45.38
N PRO A 299 44.22 -39.26 -44.45
CA PRO A 299 44.38 -38.14 -43.52
C PRO A 299 45.71 -38.34 -42.76
N SER A 300 46.41 -37.20 -42.47
CA SER A 300 47.65 -37.31 -41.70
C SER A 300 47.34 -37.97 -40.32
N PRO A 301 48.20 -38.87 -39.78
CA PRO A 301 48.00 -39.51 -38.50
C PRO A 301 47.86 -38.50 -37.35
N GLU A 302 48.53 -37.37 -37.45
CA GLU A 302 48.51 -36.28 -36.51
C GLU A 302 47.12 -35.60 -36.47
N MET A 303 46.48 -35.37 -37.63
CA MET A 303 45.11 -34.83 -37.70
C MET A 303 44.08 -35.79 -37.13
N ALA A 304 44.21 -37.10 -37.34
CA ALA A 304 43.30 -38.08 -36.80
C ALA A 304 43.37 -38.13 -35.27
N SER A 305 44.58 -38.14 -34.70
CA SER A 305 44.80 -38.16 -33.24
C SER A 305 44.35 -36.86 -32.57
N ALA A 306 44.67 -35.71 -33.18
CA ALA A 306 44.26 -34.41 -32.67
C ALA A 306 42.74 -34.21 -32.78
N GLY A 307 42.10 -34.67 -33.86
CA GLY A 307 40.67 -34.62 -34.05
C GLY A 307 39.89 -35.41 -32.97
N ILE A 308 40.37 -36.64 -32.66
CA ILE A 308 39.77 -37.45 -31.59
C ILE A 308 39.94 -36.74 -30.23
N SER A 309 41.15 -36.26 -29.92
CA SER A 309 41.41 -35.53 -28.67
C SER A 309 40.50 -34.31 -28.52
N ASN A 310 40.36 -33.51 -29.58
CA ASN A 310 39.46 -32.34 -29.57
C ASN A 310 38.00 -32.75 -29.45
N LEU A 311 37.57 -33.84 -30.07
CA LEU A 311 36.20 -34.32 -29.93
C LEU A 311 35.90 -34.67 -28.46
N VAL A 312 36.81 -35.42 -27.81
CA VAL A 312 36.67 -35.77 -26.39
C VAL A 312 36.58 -34.51 -25.53
N LYS A 313 37.48 -33.55 -25.71
CA LYS A 313 37.47 -32.28 -24.96
C LYS A 313 36.24 -31.44 -25.22
N MET A 314 35.76 -31.34 -26.45
CA MET A 314 34.50 -30.69 -26.74
C MET A 314 33.33 -31.32 -26.01
N VAL A 315 33.27 -32.62 -25.89
CA VAL A 315 32.22 -33.31 -25.13
C VAL A 315 32.36 -33.02 -23.63
N THR A 316 33.56 -33.18 -23.07
CA THR A 316 33.77 -33.06 -21.61
C THR A 316 33.74 -31.61 -21.11
N ASP A 317 34.39 -30.70 -21.83
CA ASP A 317 34.64 -29.32 -21.35
C ASP A 317 33.61 -28.31 -21.85
N VAL A 318 32.81 -28.65 -22.87
CA VAL A 318 31.81 -27.77 -23.46
C VAL A 318 30.41 -28.36 -23.40
N HIS A 319 30.18 -29.54 -24.01
CA HIS A 319 28.81 -30.07 -24.12
C HIS A 319 28.22 -30.50 -22.78
N LEU A 320 28.95 -31.22 -21.93
CA LEU A 320 28.46 -31.66 -20.63
C LEU A 320 28.20 -30.49 -19.69
N PRO A 321 29.07 -29.46 -19.55
CA PRO A 321 28.77 -28.24 -18.79
C PRO A 321 27.57 -27.47 -19.31
N LEU A 322 27.42 -27.28 -20.62
CA LEU A 322 26.27 -26.60 -21.21
C LEU A 322 24.97 -27.34 -20.94
N PHE A 323 24.99 -28.70 -21.02
CA PHE A 323 23.80 -29.48 -20.69
C PHE A 323 23.44 -29.38 -19.22
N SER A 324 24.44 -29.42 -18.32
CA SER A 324 24.22 -29.18 -16.88
C SER A 324 23.65 -27.79 -16.61
N GLN A 325 24.15 -26.75 -17.28
CA GLN A 325 23.62 -25.37 -17.17
C GLN A 325 22.16 -25.31 -17.59
N LYS A 326 21.77 -25.98 -18.67
CA LYS A 326 20.37 -26.02 -19.12
C LYS A 326 19.47 -26.63 -18.03
N ILE A 327 19.90 -27.70 -17.39
CA ILE A 327 19.18 -28.30 -16.27
C ILE A 327 19.09 -27.32 -15.09
N ASN A 328 20.21 -26.71 -14.71
CA ASN A 328 20.23 -25.71 -13.63
C ASN A 328 19.31 -24.52 -13.89
N THR A 329 19.25 -24.03 -15.12
CA THR A 329 18.33 -22.97 -15.52
C THR A 329 16.86 -23.39 -15.36
N MET A 330 16.53 -24.64 -15.68
CA MET A 330 15.17 -25.18 -15.44
C MET A 330 14.84 -25.24 -13.95
N PHE A 331 15.78 -25.69 -13.10
CA PHE A 331 15.60 -25.70 -11.65
C PHE A 331 15.46 -24.29 -11.07
N TYR A 332 16.26 -23.34 -11.55
CA TYR A 332 16.12 -21.91 -11.21
C TYR A 332 14.71 -21.38 -11.50
N GLU A 333 14.21 -21.63 -12.72
CA GLU A 333 12.87 -21.22 -13.10
C GLU A 333 11.79 -21.84 -12.18
N LEU A 334 11.90 -23.15 -11.90
CA LEU A 334 10.96 -23.85 -11.03
C LEU A 334 11.01 -23.36 -9.58
N THR A 335 12.19 -23.02 -9.07
CA THR A 335 12.38 -22.62 -7.67
C THR A 335 11.90 -21.20 -7.40
N TYR A 336 12.25 -20.25 -8.26
CA TYR A 336 12.07 -18.82 -8.00
C TYR A 336 10.96 -18.15 -8.80
N LEU A 337 10.69 -18.64 -10.02
CA LEU A 337 9.78 -17.94 -10.94
C LEU A 337 8.41 -18.61 -11.06
N LYS A 338 8.23 -19.82 -10.57
CA LYS A 338 6.91 -20.48 -10.56
C LYS A 338 6.22 -20.33 -9.21
N VAL A 339 4.90 -20.12 -9.22
CA VAL A 339 4.08 -19.87 -8.01
C VAL A 339 4.19 -21.02 -6.97
N PHE A 340 4.43 -22.24 -7.43
CA PHE A 340 4.63 -23.42 -6.58
C PHE A 340 6.09 -23.64 -6.17
N GLY A 341 7.01 -22.79 -6.58
CA GLY A 341 8.41 -22.85 -6.22
C GLY A 341 8.64 -22.64 -4.73
N MET A 342 9.58 -23.38 -4.13
CA MET A 342 9.84 -23.30 -2.69
C MET A 342 10.34 -21.93 -2.23
N ARG A 343 10.97 -21.16 -3.13
CA ARG A 343 11.54 -19.82 -2.90
C ARG A 343 10.99 -18.80 -3.87
N TYR A 344 9.71 -18.88 -4.15
CA TYR A 344 9.06 -17.95 -5.05
C TYR A 344 9.33 -16.50 -4.64
N ILE A 345 9.77 -15.66 -5.59
CA ILE A 345 10.23 -14.28 -5.34
C ILE A 345 9.11 -13.33 -4.90
N ASN A 346 7.86 -13.66 -5.18
CA ASN A 346 6.73 -12.83 -4.78
C ASN A 346 6.15 -13.30 -3.44
N SER A 347 5.74 -12.35 -2.61
CA SER A 347 5.03 -12.64 -1.38
C SER A 347 3.67 -13.26 -1.65
N SER A 348 3.34 -14.33 -0.93
CA SER A 348 1.98 -14.88 -0.92
C SER A 348 1.02 -14.10 -0.01
N SER A 349 1.55 -13.25 0.87
CA SER A 349 0.81 -12.61 1.97
C SER A 349 0.62 -11.10 1.80
N ILE A 350 1.45 -10.42 1.01
CA ILE A 350 1.39 -8.97 0.84
C ILE A 350 1.12 -8.65 -0.63
N MET A 351 0.09 -7.83 -0.87
CA MET A 351 -0.28 -7.31 -2.18
C MET A 351 -0.15 -5.80 -2.20
N ILE A 352 0.42 -5.26 -3.25
CA ILE A 352 0.61 -3.82 -3.44
C ILE A 352 -0.02 -3.44 -4.79
N SER A 353 -0.77 -2.33 -4.82
CA SER A 353 -1.21 -1.75 -6.09
C SER A 353 -0.15 -0.81 -6.64
N ILE A 354 0.05 -0.87 -7.94
CA ILE A 354 0.94 -0.03 -8.72
C ILE A 354 0.13 0.94 -9.58
#